data_2bb075a27b7de8292815dbb6081176d6
#
_entry.id   2bb075a27b7de8292815dbb6081176d6
#
_cell.length_a   1.000
_cell.length_b   1.000
_cell.length_c   1.000
_cell.angle_alpha   90.00
_cell.angle_beta   90.00
_cell.angle_gamma   90.00
#
_symmetry.space_group_name_H-M   'P 1'
#
loop_
_entity.id
_entity.type
_entity.pdbx_description
1 polymer ?
#
loop_
_entity_poly.entity_id
_entity_poly.type
_entity_poly.pdbx_seq_one_letter_code
_entity_poly.pdbx_strand_id
1 'polypeptide(L)'
;MRVQLPKIGLGCMGFTHAYGEPMEEKLAVERIRAAYEMGYRFFDTAQRYTGIDHNGQIVYNETVVGEALKDVRQDVIIATKCGITMRDGQRIVDGRPETIRATL
;
A
#
# COMPACT_ATOMS: atom_id res chain seq x y z
N MET A 1 9.14 18.40 -11.47
CA MET A 1 8.12 17.49 -12.03
C MET A 1 6.74 17.86 -11.49
N ARG A 2 5.78 18.02 -12.36
CA ARG A 2 4.39 18.21 -11.95
C ARG A 2 3.63 16.90 -12.14
N VAL A 3 2.97 16.44 -11.06
CA VAL A 3 2.08 15.29 -11.13
C VAL A 3 0.64 15.82 -11.06
N GLN A 4 -0.16 15.47 -12.05
CA GLN A 4 -1.57 15.83 -12.06
C GLN A 4 -2.37 14.69 -11.48
N LEU A 5 -2.97 14.91 -10.31
CA LEU A 5 -3.74 13.87 -9.63
C LEU A 5 -5.17 13.82 -10.16
N PRO A 6 -5.72 12.61 -10.37
CA PRO A 6 -7.15 12.43 -10.61
C PRO A 6 -7.97 12.95 -9.43
N LYS A 7 -9.24 13.26 -9.69
CA LYS A 7 -10.14 13.74 -8.64
C LYS A 7 -10.49 12.67 -7.60
N ILE A 8 -10.40 11.41 -7.98
CA ILE A 8 -10.76 10.28 -7.13
C ILE A 8 -9.57 9.31 -7.10
N GLY A 9 -9.25 8.80 -5.93
CA GLY A 9 -8.26 7.75 -5.74
C GLY A 9 -8.84 6.62 -4.90
N LEU A 10 -8.16 5.48 -4.92
CA LEU A 10 -8.52 4.33 -4.10
C LEU A 10 -7.59 4.23 -2.91
N GLY A 11 -8.14 4.29 -1.69
CA GLY A 11 -7.40 3.96 -0.47
C GLY A 11 -7.28 2.46 -0.34
N CYS A 12 -6.05 1.95 -0.24
CA CYS A 12 -5.81 0.50 -0.22
C CYS A 12 -5.60 -0.07 1.19
N MET A 13 -5.59 0.74 2.22
CA MET A 13 -5.31 0.31 3.60
C MET A 13 -6.16 -0.90 4.03
N GLY A 14 -7.44 -0.87 3.73
CA GLY A 14 -8.38 -1.87 4.21
C GLY A 14 -8.16 -3.29 3.67
N PHE A 15 -7.35 -3.45 2.63
CA PHE A 15 -7.05 -4.80 2.11
C PHE A 15 -6.16 -5.60 3.06
N THR A 16 -5.33 -4.93 3.87
CA THR A 16 -4.35 -5.61 4.71
C THR A 16 -4.32 -5.13 6.16
N HIS A 17 -4.91 -3.98 6.48
CA HIS A 17 -4.66 -3.29 7.75
C HIS A 17 -5.95 -2.77 8.37
N ALA A 18 -5.99 -2.72 9.70
CA ALA A 18 -6.96 -2.03 10.54
C ALA A 18 -8.36 -2.66 10.64
N TYR A 19 -8.80 -3.46 9.71
CA TYR A 19 -10.18 -3.98 9.68
C TYR A 19 -10.24 -5.49 9.86
N GLY A 20 -9.42 -6.03 10.75
CA GLY A 20 -9.38 -7.46 11.01
C GLY A 20 -8.33 -8.17 10.19
N GLU A 21 -8.57 -9.44 9.90
CA GLU A 21 -7.64 -10.25 9.11
C GLU A 21 -7.47 -9.69 7.69
N PRO A 22 -6.23 -9.68 7.16
CA PRO A 22 -6.03 -9.28 5.77
C PRO A 22 -6.87 -10.10 4.80
N MET A 23 -7.34 -9.43 3.74
CA MET A 23 -7.98 -10.13 2.63
C MET A 23 -6.97 -11.09 2.00
N GLU A 24 -7.43 -12.26 1.52
CA GLU A 24 -6.58 -13.15 0.75
C GLU A 24 -5.89 -12.37 -0.37
N GLU A 25 -4.57 -12.57 -0.52
CA GLU A 25 -3.76 -11.76 -1.43
C GLU A 25 -4.29 -11.78 -2.87
N LYS A 26 -4.62 -12.96 -3.37
CA LYS A 26 -5.15 -13.10 -4.73
C LYS A 26 -6.42 -12.28 -4.92
N LEU A 27 -7.32 -12.32 -3.95
CA LEU A 27 -8.57 -11.56 -4.00
C LEU A 27 -8.31 -10.06 -3.92
N ALA A 28 -7.39 -9.63 -3.05
CA ALA A 28 -7.02 -8.23 -2.93
C ALA A 28 -6.43 -7.70 -4.24
N VAL A 29 -5.53 -8.46 -4.86
CA VAL A 29 -4.95 -8.13 -6.17
C VAL A 29 -6.06 -7.98 -7.22
N GLU A 30 -6.99 -8.92 -7.26
CA GLU A 30 -8.12 -8.86 -8.20
C GLU A 30 -9.00 -7.63 -7.96
N ARG A 31 -9.26 -7.27 -6.71
CA ARG A 31 -10.09 -6.09 -6.36
C ARG A 31 -9.41 -4.79 -6.75
N ILE A 32 -8.12 -4.67 -6.49
CA ILE A 32 -7.36 -3.47 -6.88
C ILE A 32 -7.32 -3.36 -8.41
N ARG A 33 -7.08 -4.47 -9.09
CA ARG A 33 -7.09 -4.49 -10.54
C ARG A 33 -8.47 -4.15 -11.12
N ALA A 34 -9.54 -4.62 -10.50
CA ALA A 34 -10.90 -4.27 -10.90
C ALA A 34 -11.14 -2.77 -10.79
N ALA A 35 -10.61 -2.11 -9.76
CA ALA A 35 -10.68 -0.66 -9.65
C ALA A 35 -9.98 0.03 -10.82
N TYR A 36 -8.79 -0.45 -11.20
CA TYR A 36 -8.10 0.05 -12.39
C TYR A 36 -8.98 -0.09 -13.64
N GLU A 37 -9.57 -1.26 -13.84
CA GLU A 37 -10.44 -1.51 -14.99
C GLU A 37 -11.68 -0.60 -15.00
N MET A 38 -12.15 -0.16 -13.83
CA MET A 38 -13.24 0.81 -13.71
C MET A 38 -12.82 2.26 -13.92
N GLY A 39 -11.54 2.52 -14.11
CA GLY A 39 -11.03 3.85 -14.38
C GLY A 39 -10.22 4.51 -13.28
N TYR A 40 -10.03 3.87 -12.13
CA TYR A 40 -9.15 4.41 -11.09
C TYR A 40 -7.71 4.48 -11.58
N ARG A 41 -7.03 5.60 -11.30
CA ARG A 41 -5.65 5.84 -11.74
C ARG A 41 -4.75 6.33 -10.60
N PHE A 42 -5.31 6.50 -9.40
CA PHE A 42 -4.58 6.94 -8.22
C PHE A 42 -4.86 5.98 -7.07
N PHE A 43 -3.80 5.41 -6.48
CA PHE A 43 -3.88 4.39 -5.43
C PHE A 43 -3.02 4.81 -4.26
N ASP A 44 -3.59 4.78 -3.05
CA ASP A 44 -2.90 5.19 -1.83
C ASP A 44 -2.59 3.99 -0.95
N THR A 45 -1.33 3.83 -0.60
CA THR A 45 -0.82 2.76 0.26
C THR A 45 0.13 3.35 1.31
N ALA A 46 0.75 2.52 2.11
CA ALA A 46 1.78 2.93 3.06
C ALA A 46 2.62 1.74 3.49
N GLN A 47 3.86 2.00 3.84
CA GLN A 47 4.76 0.98 4.41
C GLN A 47 4.13 0.29 5.63
N ARG A 48 3.41 1.04 6.45
CA ARG A 48 2.78 0.55 7.69
C ARG A 48 1.46 -0.19 7.49
N TYR A 49 0.91 -0.24 6.31
CA TYR A 49 -0.36 -0.93 6.08
C TYR A 49 -0.15 -2.44 6.00
N THR A 50 0.22 -3.03 7.13
CA THR A 50 0.49 -4.45 7.26
C THR A 50 -0.56 -5.12 8.13
N GLY A 51 -0.69 -6.43 7.97
CA GLY A 51 -1.53 -7.27 8.80
C GLY A 51 -0.92 -8.65 8.95
N ILE A 52 -1.50 -9.47 9.77
CA ILE A 52 -1.07 -10.86 9.99
C ILE A 52 -2.17 -11.77 9.45
N ASP A 53 -1.83 -12.64 8.52
CA ASP A 53 -2.81 -13.58 7.96
C ASP A 53 -3.06 -14.78 8.89
N HIS A 54 -3.98 -15.66 8.48
CA HIS A 54 -4.34 -16.83 9.29
C HIS A 54 -3.18 -17.83 9.47
N ASN A 55 -2.13 -17.71 8.67
CA ASN A 55 -0.91 -18.53 8.80
C ASN A 55 0.15 -17.86 9.68
N GLY A 56 -0.14 -16.69 10.26
CA GLY A 56 0.81 -15.95 11.07
C GLY A 56 1.84 -15.17 10.27
N GLN A 57 1.66 -15.04 8.96
CA GLN A 57 2.59 -14.31 8.09
C GLN A 57 2.20 -12.85 7.95
N ILE A 58 3.21 -11.99 7.85
CA ILE A 58 2.98 -10.56 7.64
C ILE A 58 2.62 -10.32 6.17
N VAL A 59 1.52 -9.61 5.96
CA VAL A 59 1.07 -9.19 4.63
C VAL A 59 1.36 -7.69 4.48
N TYR A 60 2.06 -7.33 3.41
CA TYR A 60 2.46 -5.96 3.13
C TYR A 60 1.56 -5.38 2.04
N ASN A 61 0.89 -4.28 2.36
CA ASN A 61 -0.01 -3.60 1.42
C ASN A 61 0.71 -3.15 0.15
N GLU A 62 1.92 -2.60 0.30
CA GLU A 62 2.72 -2.16 -0.86
C GLU A 62 2.99 -3.31 -1.83
N THR A 63 3.23 -4.52 -1.32
CA THR A 63 3.45 -5.70 -2.15
C THR A 63 2.17 -6.06 -2.92
N VAL A 64 1.03 -6.04 -2.25
CA VAL A 64 -0.26 -6.35 -2.87
C VAL A 64 -0.61 -5.34 -3.95
N VAL A 65 -0.45 -4.06 -3.67
CA VAL A 65 -0.69 -2.98 -4.65
C VAL A 65 0.27 -3.10 -5.83
N GLY A 66 1.54 -3.35 -5.56
CA GLY A 66 2.56 -3.52 -6.59
C GLY A 66 2.24 -4.70 -7.51
N GLU A 67 1.84 -5.84 -6.95
CA GLU A 67 1.47 -7.01 -7.75
C GLU A 67 0.24 -6.74 -8.63
N ALA A 68 -0.74 -6.04 -8.08
CA ALA A 68 -1.98 -5.72 -8.81
C ALA A 68 -1.75 -4.79 -10.00
N LEU A 69 -0.77 -3.88 -9.90
CA LEU A 69 -0.60 -2.79 -10.86
C LEU A 69 0.70 -2.83 -11.66
N LYS A 70 1.52 -3.88 -11.49
CA LYS A 70 2.86 -3.93 -12.10
C LYS A 70 2.85 -3.80 -13.62
N ASP A 71 1.89 -4.38 -14.30
CA ASP A 71 1.79 -4.34 -15.76
C ASP A 71 1.13 -3.07 -16.30
N VAL A 72 0.53 -2.27 -15.43
CA VAL A 72 -0.06 -0.98 -15.79
C VAL A 72 0.60 0.18 -15.02
N ARG A 73 1.80 -0.05 -14.48
CA ARG A 73 2.48 0.92 -13.61
C ARG A 73 2.61 2.31 -14.22
N GLN A 74 2.79 2.41 -15.53
CA GLN A 74 2.96 3.69 -16.21
C GLN A 74 1.66 4.49 -16.31
N ASP A 75 0.51 3.82 -16.16
CA ASP A 75 -0.80 4.46 -16.28
C ASP A 75 -1.32 5.00 -14.94
N VAL A 76 -0.68 4.64 -13.83
CA VAL A 76 -1.20 4.92 -12.49
C VAL A 76 -0.23 5.73 -11.66
N ILE A 77 -0.79 6.44 -10.70
CA ILE A 77 -0.04 7.14 -9.64
C ILE A 77 -0.24 6.35 -8.35
N ILE A 78 0.87 6.01 -7.71
CA ILE A 78 0.84 5.31 -6.42
C ILE A 78 1.47 6.23 -5.39
N ALA A 79 0.68 6.59 -4.37
CA ALA A 79 1.17 7.34 -3.21
C ALA A 79 1.44 6.37 -2.08
N THR A 80 2.61 6.46 -1.48
CA THR A 80 2.93 5.68 -0.29
C THR A 80 3.52 6.58 0.79
N LYS A 81 3.75 6.02 1.97
CA LYS A 81 4.18 6.75 3.16
C LYS A 81 5.23 5.95 3.89
N CYS A 82 6.17 6.64 4.51
CA CYS A 82 7.19 6.04 5.36
C CYS A 82 7.36 6.88 6.64
N GLY A 83 8.29 6.47 7.50
CA GLY A 83 8.63 7.23 8.70
C GLY A 83 7.97 6.76 9.99
N ILE A 84 7.14 5.73 9.91
CA ILE A 84 6.56 5.09 11.10
C ILE A 84 6.97 3.62 11.11
N THR A 85 7.64 3.20 12.17
CA THR A 85 8.05 1.80 12.35
C THR A 85 7.59 1.30 13.72
N MET A 86 7.65 -0.01 13.91
CA MET A 86 7.43 -0.64 15.21
C MET A 86 8.74 -1.22 15.70
N ARG A 87 9.09 -0.92 16.95
CA ARG A 87 10.25 -1.49 17.61
C ARG A 87 9.86 -1.88 19.04
N ASP A 88 10.05 -3.14 19.38
CA ASP A 88 9.71 -3.67 20.72
C ASP A 88 8.26 -3.34 21.13
N GLY A 89 7.32 -3.46 20.18
CA GLY A 89 5.92 -3.17 20.40
C GLY A 89 5.56 -1.70 20.47
N GLN A 90 6.53 -0.80 20.27
CA GLN A 90 6.30 0.64 20.32
C GLN A 90 6.35 1.26 18.93
N ARG A 91 5.48 2.25 18.73
CA ARG A 91 5.48 3.04 17.50
C ARG A 91 6.61 4.05 17.56
N ILE A 92 7.48 4.04 16.56
CA ILE A 92 8.58 4.99 16.43
C ILE A 92 8.36 5.81 15.17
N VAL A 93 8.40 7.13 15.34
CA VAL A 93 8.31 8.07 14.22
C VAL A 93 9.72 8.56 13.90
N ASP A 94 10.17 8.34 12.67
CA ASP A 94 11.50 8.73 12.23
C ASP A 94 11.43 9.26 10.80
N GLY A 95 11.47 10.58 10.65
CA GLY A 95 11.44 11.28 9.37
C GLY A 95 12.81 11.81 8.96
N ARG A 96 13.91 11.28 9.51
CA ARG A 96 15.25 11.71 9.13
C ARG A 96 15.54 11.34 7.67
N PRO A 97 16.32 12.16 6.95
CA PRO A 97 16.62 11.90 5.54
C PRO A 97 17.23 10.52 5.28
N GLU A 98 18.13 10.07 6.15
CA GLU A 98 18.75 8.75 6.01
C GLU A 98 17.73 7.61 6.14
N THR A 99 16.78 7.74 7.04
CA THR A 99 15.69 6.75 7.21
C THR A 99 14.79 6.73 5.98
N ILE A 100 14.42 7.89 5.48
CA ILE A 100 13.58 7.99 4.27
C ILE A 100 14.29 7.36 3.08
N ARG A 101 15.57 7.67 2.88
CA ARG A 101 16.34 7.09 1.77
C ARG A 101 16.46 5.57 1.87
N ALA A 102 16.65 5.05 3.09
CA ALA A 102 16.78 3.62 3.31
C ALA A 102 15.46 2.86 3.06
N THR A 103 14.33 3.55 3.20
CA THR A 103 13.00 2.97 2.97
C THR A 103 12.66 2.88 1.48
N LEU A 104 13.19 3.80 0.69
CA LEU A 104 12.94 3.84 -0.75
C LEU A 104 13.79 2.81 -1.49
#